data_0ca4dc9ace49886ac35d61de1d0b1b3b
#
_entry.id   0ca4dc9ace49886ac35d61de1d0b1b3b
#
_cell.length_a   1.000
_cell.length_b   1.000
_cell.length_c   1.000
_cell.angle_alpha   90.00
_cell.angle_beta   90.00
_cell.angle_gamma   90.00
#
_symmetry.space_group_name_H-M   'P 1'
#
loop_
_entity.id
_entity.type
_entity.pdbx_description
1 polymer ?
#
loop_
_entity_poly.entity_id
_entity_poly.type
_entity_poly.pdbx_seq_one_letter_code
_entity_poly.pdbx_strand_id
1 'polypeptide(L)'
;MHKRVVWGTVIYVISIGFFLGSIYHMLTIWEDFARIYLWVSLILLLFAAMFGYIFISTLLAQQKRIDENLSQLSREILHELNIPLATIQANTKMIARKLEDQKSLERIARIEASSKRLDRLYRELVYSIKKEFQPIEKESFDLQKVLEDRVEVFEAFDRNNFVLEVESYRITADKIGFEKMIDNLLMNAMKYSSKDTPVTLYLARNTLSIADRGVGMSETELLKIYERYYQADSTKEGEGIGLALVKSYCDSEGIDIQIKSQKNMGTTVFLNLRRISSH
;
A
#
# COMPACT_ATOMS: atom_id res chain seq x y z
N MET A 1 -6.71 -15.65 -9.69
CA MET A 1 -7.84 -16.18 -8.88
C MET A 1 -9.20 -15.75 -9.40
N HIS A 2 -9.40 -14.48 -9.73
CA HIS A 2 -10.68 -13.93 -10.23
C HIS A 2 -11.26 -14.66 -11.49
N LYS A 3 -10.43 -15.00 -12.47
CA LYS A 3 -10.88 -15.75 -13.67
C LYS A 3 -11.47 -17.13 -13.36
N ARG A 4 -10.95 -17.88 -12.40
CA ARG A 4 -11.46 -19.22 -12.04
C ARG A 4 -12.83 -19.16 -11.37
N VAL A 5 -13.06 -18.15 -10.51
CA VAL A 5 -14.36 -17.91 -9.87
C VAL A 5 -15.40 -17.52 -10.93
N VAL A 6 -15.06 -16.61 -11.84
CA VAL A 6 -15.93 -16.19 -12.95
C VAL A 6 -16.31 -17.38 -13.84
N TRP A 7 -15.36 -18.21 -14.24
CA TRP A 7 -15.66 -19.42 -15.03
C TRP A 7 -16.53 -20.44 -14.28
N GLY A 8 -16.30 -20.62 -12.98
CA GLY A 8 -17.15 -21.48 -12.14
C GLY A 8 -18.59 -20.98 -12.08
N THR A 9 -18.79 -19.66 -11.93
CA THR A 9 -20.12 -19.04 -11.94
C THR A 9 -20.81 -19.17 -13.31
N VAL A 10 -20.06 -18.99 -14.40
CA VAL A 10 -20.61 -19.13 -15.75
C VAL A 10 -21.03 -20.56 -16.04
N ILE A 11 -20.23 -21.58 -15.70
CA ILE A 11 -20.57 -22.99 -15.85
C ILE A 11 -21.81 -23.34 -15.03
N TYR A 12 -21.88 -22.84 -13.78
CA TYR A 12 -23.02 -23.03 -12.90
C TYR A 12 -24.32 -22.45 -13.49
N VAL A 13 -24.28 -21.23 -14.01
CA VAL A 13 -25.44 -20.58 -14.67
C VAL A 13 -25.87 -21.34 -15.92
N ILE A 14 -24.92 -21.81 -16.75
CA ILE A 14 -25.21 -22.61 -17.94
C ILE A 14 -25.85 -23.96 -17.55
N SER A 15 -25.34 -24.62 -16.52
CA SER A 15 -25.90 -25.87 -16.00
C SER A 15 -27.35 -25.72 -15.51
N ILE A 16 -27.65 -24.62 -14.83
CA ILE A 16 -29.01 -24.27 -14.41
C ILE A 16 -29.91 -24.02 -15.65
N GLY A 17 -29.44 -23.27 -16.63
CA GLY A 17 -30.16 -23.02 -17.88
C GLY A 17 -30.51 -24.30 -18.64
N PHE A 18 -29.55 -25.22 -18.76
CA PHE A 18 -29.75 -26.52 -19.39
C PHE A 18 -30.77 -27.38 -18.62
N PHE A 19 -30.68 -27.38 -17.29
CA PHE A 19 -31.61 -28.13 -16.43
C PHE A 19 -33.02 -27.58 -16.55
N LEU A 20 -33.22 -26.24 -16.50
CA LEU A 20 -34.50 -25.60 -16.70
C LEU A 20 -35.08 -25.84 -18.11
N GLY A 21 -34.24 -25.83 -19.15
CA GLY A 21 -34.66 -26.17 -20.52
C GLY A 21 -35.12 -27.61 -20.65
N SER A 22 -34.45 -28.56 -20.00
CA SER A 22 -34.83 -29.98 -19.94
C SER A 22 -36.20 -30.18 -19.25
N ILE A 23 -36.41 -29.44 -18.17
CA ILE A 23 -37.71 -29.45 -17.42
C ILE A 23 -38.81 -28.86 -18.30
N TYR A 24 -38.61 -27.77 -18.99
CA TYR A 24 -39.56 -27.15 -19.89
C TYR A 24 -39.96 -28.13 -21.01
N HIS A 25 -39.00 -28.82 -21.63
CA HIS A 25 -39.28 -29.84 -22.68
C HIS A 25 -40.07 -31.01 -22.14
N MET A 26 -39.84 -31.45 -20.90
CA MET A 26 -40.55 -32.52 -20.26
C MET A 26 -42.01 -32.12 -19.88
N LEU A 27 -42.20 -30.86 -19.46
CA LEU A 27 -43.53 -30.30 -19.16
C LEU A 27 -44.44 -30.21 -20.39
N THR A 28 -43.88 -30.00 -21.58
CA THR A 28 -44.66 -29.96 -22.85
C THR A 28 -45.16 -31.33 -23.33
N ILE A 29 -44.58 -32.41 -22.80
CA ILE A 29 -44.92 -33.79 -23.20
C ILE A 29 -45.91 -34.46 -22.21
N TRP A 30 -45.96 -34.04 -20.92
CA TRP A 30 -46.73 -34.77 -19.88
C TRP A 30 -47.44 -33.80 -18.91
N GLU A 31 -48.66 -33.40 -19.23
CA GLU A 31 -49.45 -32.44 -18.45
C GLU A 31 -49.73 -32.85 -16.99
N ASP A 32 -49.93 -34.14 -16.71
CA ASP A 32 -50.28 -34.62 -15.37
C ASP A 32 -49.14 -34.68 -14.35
N PHE A 33 -47.92 -34.75 -14.81
CA PHE A 33 -46.72 -34.73 -13.93
C PHE A 33 -46.11 -33.34 -13.75
N ALA A 34 -46.60 -32.35 -14.46
CA ALA A 34 -46.01 -31.00 -14.50
C ALA A 34 -45.86 -30.33 -13.13
N ARG A 35 -46.87 -30.49 -12.25
CA ARG A 35 -46.82 -29.85 -10.91
C ARG A 35 -45.80 -30.48 -9.99
N ILE A 36 -45.65 -31.80 -10.00
CA ILE A 36 -44.66 -32.51 -9.16
C ILE A 36 -43.27 -32.14 -9.59
N TYR A 37 -43.00 -32.14 -10.89
CA TYR A 37 -41.67 -31.74 -11.44
C TYR A 37 -41.34 -30.28 -11.15
N LEU A 38 -42.31 -29.36 -11.18
CA LEU A 38 -42.13 -27.95 -10.82
C LEU A 38 -41.67 -27.80 -9.35
N TRP A 39 -42.32 -28.48 -8.43
CA TRP A 39 -41.93 -28.42 -7.03
C TRP A 39 -40.56 -29.07 -6.77
N VAL A 40 -40.29 -30.21 -7.38
CA VAL A 40 -38.98 -30.88 -7.26
C VAL A 40 -37.84 -30.00 -7.83
N SER A 41 -38.07 -29.37 -9.00
CA SER A 41 -37.06 -28.48 -9.59
C SER A 41 -36.82 -27.22 -8.74
N LEU A 42 -37.90 -26.65 -8.16
CA LEU A 42 -37.78 -25.50 -7.25
C LEU A 42 -36.96 -25.86 -5.99
N ILE A 43 -37.24 -27.03 -5.41
CA ILE A 43 -36.52 -27.53 -4.24
C ILE A 43 -35.03 -27.76 -4.60
N LEU A 44 -34.74 -28.39 -5.73
CA LEU A 44 -33.35 -28.60 -6.20
C LEU A 44 -32.63 -27.28 -6.43
N LEU A 45 -33.32 -26.29 -7.00
CA LEU A 45 -32.73 -24.95 -7.23
C LEU A 45 -32.44 -24.24 -5.91
N LEU A 46 -33.30 -24.33 -4.92
CA LEU A 46 -33.06 -23.81 -3.58
C LEU A 46 -31.88 -24.51 -2.89
N PHE A 47 -31.80 -25.85 -3.02
CA PHE A 47 -30.65 -26.60 -2.50
C PHE A 47 -29.33 -26.19 -3.19
N ALA A 48 -29.35 -26.04 -4.52
CA ALA A 48 -28.17 -25.59 -5.27
C ALA A 48 -27.75 -24.18 -4.90
N ALA A 49 -28.70 -23.27 -4.71
CA ALA A 49 -28.43 -21.89 -4.25
C ALA A 49 -27.86 -21.86 -2.83
N MET A 50 -28.45 -22.64 -1.92
CA MET A 50 -27.99 -22.77 -0.54
C MET A 50 -26.58 -23.36 -0.48
N PHE A 51 -26.32 -24.43 -1.24
CA PHE A 51 -24.99 -25.04 -1.30
C PHE A 51 -23.95 -24.09 -1.89
N GLY A 52 -24.31 -23.38 -2.98
CA GLY A 52 -23.47 -22.34 -3.57
C GLY A 52 -23.14 -21.22 -2.58
N TYR A 53 -24.12 -20.76 -1.83
CA TYR A 53 -23.92 -19.75 -0.78
C TYR A 53 -22.96 -20.23 0.33
N ILE A 54 -23.19 -21.45 0.86
CA ILE A 54 -22.34 -22.05 1.88
C ILE A 54 -20.93 -22.23 1.35
N PHE A 55 -20.78 -22.73 0.13
CA PHE A 55 -19.46 -22.93 -0.49
C PHE A 55 -18.69 -21.61 -0.67
N ILE A 56 -19.33 -20.59 -1.21
CA ILE A 56 -18.73 -19.26 -1.38
C ILE A 56 -18.40 -18.64 -0.03
N SER A 57 -19.32 -18.71 0.94
CA SER A 57 -19.09 -18.14 2.27
C SER A 57 -17.94 -18.83 3.01
N THR A 58 -17.77 -20.14 2.88
CA THR A 58 -16.66 -20.88 3.48
C THR A 58 -15.32 -20.54 2.81
N LEU A 59 -15.29 -20.39 1.46
CA LEU A 59 -14.10 -19.96 0.74
C LEU A 59 -13.66 -18.54 1.13
N LEU A 60 -14.61 -17.61 1.23
CA LEU A 60 -14.33 -16.24 1.65
C LEU A 60 -13.85 -16.17 3.11
N ALA A 61 -14.48 -16.95 4.00
CA ALA A 61 -14.06 -17.04 5.39
C ALA A 61 -12.65 -17.64 5.55
N GLN A 62 -12.32 -18.65 4.74
CA GLN A 62 -10.99 -19.24 4.72
C GLN A 62 -9.94 -18.24 4.22
N GLN A 63 -10.24 -17.50 3.15
CA GLN A 63 -9.35 -16.46 2.62
C GLN A 63 -9.10 -15.39 3.68
N LYS A 64 -10.16 -14.90 4.33
CA LYS A 64 -10.03 -13.89 5.40
C LYS A 64 -9.17 -14.38 6.57
N ARG A 65 -9.31 -15.64 6.99
CA ARG A 65 -8.47 -16.22 8.04
C ARG A 65 -6.99 -16.30 7.64
N ILE A 66 -6.69 -16.64 6.38
CA ILE A 66 -5.32 -16.66 5.86
C ILE A 66 -4.72 -15.26 5.91
N ASP A 67 -5.48 -14.24 5.47
CA ASP A 67 -5.06 -12.84 5.47
C ASP A 67 -4.79 -12.32 6.89
N GLU A 68 -5.68 -12.62 7.84
CA GLU A 68 -5.52 -12.27 9.25
C GLU A 68 -4.29 -12.93 9.87
N ASN A 69 -4.10 -14.23 9.64
CA ASN A 69 -2.95 -14.99 10.15
C ASN A 69 -1.63 -14.48 9.56
N LEU A 70 -1.57 -14.20 8.25
CA LEU A 70 -0.39 -13.63 7.61
C LEU A 70 -0.06 -12.23 8.15
N SER A 71 -1.09 -11.41 8.37
CA SER A 71 -0.92 -10.08 8.96
C SER A 71 -0.41 -10.16 10.41
N GLN A 72 -0.92 -11.12 11.20
CA GLN A 72 -0.48 -11.34 12.57
C GLN A 72 0.97 -11.86 12.60
N LEU A 73 1.27 -12.94 11.87
CA LEU A 73 2.62 -13.49 11.73
C LEU A 73 3.63 -12.42 11.29
N SER A 74 3.24 -11.58 10.33
CA SER A 74 4.10 -10.48 9.86
C SER A 74 4.43 -9.49 10.98
N ARG A 75 3.47 -9.17 11.85
CA ARG A 75 3.71 -8.28 13.01
C ARG A 75 4.59 -8.92 14.08
N GLU A 76 4.32 -10.18 14.40
CA GLU A 76 5.07 -10.94 15.40
C GLU A 76 6.53 -11.09 14.99
N ILE A 77 6.78 -11.54 13.76
CA ILE A 77 8.13 -11.70 13.25
C ILE A 77 8.86 -10.34 13.14
N LEU A 78 8.17 -9.23 12.74
CA LEU A 78 8.75 -7.89 12.77
C LEU A 78 9.22 -7.51 14.17
N HIS A 79 8.40 -7.79 15.18
CA HIS A 79 8.74 -7.50 16.57
C HIS A 79 9.91 -8.36 17.06
N GLU A 80 9.88 -9.66 16.77
CA GLU A 80 10.92 -10.61 17.19
C GLU A 80 12.26 -10.40 16.49
N LEU A 81 12.29 -9.91 15.25
CA LEU A 81 13.55 -9.59 14.55
C LEU A 81 14.12 -8.22 14.91
N ASN A 82 13.28 -7.25 15.23
CA ASN A 82 13.75 -5.92 15.64
C ASN A 82 14.62 -5.98 16.91
N ILE A 83 14.32 -6.87 17.85
CA ILE A 83 15.06 -7.02 19.12
C ILE A 83 16.51 -7.49 18.87
N PRO A 84 16.78 -8.63 18.20
CA PRO A 84 18.15 -9.08 17.94
C PRO A 84 18.91 -8.13 17.02
N LEU A 85 18.26 -7.51 16.04
CA LEU A 85 18.91 -6.53 15.16
C LEU A 85 19.33 -5.26 15.91
N ALA A 86 18.45 -4.73 16.78
CA ALA A 86 18.80 -3.60 17.63
C ALA A 86 19.96 -3.95 18.59
N THR A 87 19.97 -5.17 19.13
CA THR A 87 21.05 -5.67 19.98
C THR A 87 22.37 -5.77 19.22
N ILE A 88 22.36 -6.29 17.98
CA ILE A 88 23.55 -6.36 17.14
C ILE A 88 24.06 -4.94 16.84
N GLN A 89 23.17 -4.02 16.43
CA GLN A 89 23.54 -2.64 16.11
C GLN A 89 24.07 -1.87 17.34
N ALA A 90 23.48 -2.07 18.52
CA ALA A 90 23.98 -1.46 19.75
C ALA A 90 25.37 -1.96 20.12
N ASN A 91 25.57 -3.29 20.09
CA ASN A 91 26.86 -3.89 20.42
C ASN A 91 27.94 -3.53 19.41
N THR A 92 27.67 -3.52 18.12
CA THR A 92 28.62 -3.11 17.08
C THR A 92 29.06 -1.65 17.28
N LYS A 93 28.14 -0.74 17.60
CA LYS A 93 28.45 0.67 17.92
C LYS A 93 29.32 0.81 19.19
N MET A 94 29.01 0.01 20.23
CA MET A 94 29.81 0.03 21.48
C MET A 94 31.23 -0.51 21.26
N ILE A 95 31.37 -1.59 20.49
CA ILE A 95 32.67 -2.16 20.17
C ILE A 95 33.48 -1.21 19.29
N ALA A 96 32.87 -0.63 18.25
CA ALA A 96 33.51 0.33 17.34
C ALA A 96 34.14 1.51 18.07
N ARG A 97 33.51 2.02 19.16
CA ARG A 97 34.04 3.12 19.97
C ARG A 97 35.32 2.79 20.74
N LYS A 98 35.59 1.49 20.95
CA LYS A 98 36.74 1.01 21.76
C LYS A 98 37.87 0.44 20.90
N LEU A 99 37.65 0.29 19.60
CA LEU A 99 38.62 -0.29 18.67
C LEU A 99 39.48 0.83 18.03
N GLU A 100 40.78 0.60 18.05
CA GLU A 100 41.78 1.46 17.37
C GLU A 100 42.30 0.80 16.08
N ASP A 101 42.15 -0.51 15.94
CA ASP A 101 42.60 -1.25 14.78
C ASP A 101 41.65 -1.12 13.58
N GLN A 102 42.22 -0.62 12.46
CA GLN A 102 41.50 -0.35 11.22
C GLN A 102 40.79 -1.61 10.66
N LYS A 103 41.44 -2.77 10.71
CA LYS A 103 40.85 -4.03 10.20
C LYS A 103 39.62 -4.45 11.01
N SER A 104 39.66 -4.27 12.31
CA SER A 104 38.55 -4.58 13.21
C SER A 104 37.39 -3.59 13.01
N LEU A 105 37.66 -2.31 12.81
CA LEU A 105 36.64 -1.31 12.45
C LEU A 105 35.96 -1.66 11.13
N GLU A 106 36.70 -2.07 10.11
CA GLU A 106 36.13 -2.51 8.82
C GLU A 106 35.25 -3.76 8.96
N ARG A 107 35.60 -4.71 9.87
CA ARG A 107 34.77 -5.88 10.17
C ARG A 107 33.46 -5.48 10.85
N ILE A 108 33.54 -4.57 11.83
CA ILE A 108 32.36 -4.06 12.52
C ILE A 108 31.45 -3.29 11.55
N ALA A 109 31.99 -2.46 10.69
CA ALA A 109 31.23 -1.76 9.65
C ALA A 109 30.50 -2.73 8.70
N ARG A 110 31.12 -3.86 8.36
CA ARG A 110 30.46 -4.92 7.55
C ARG A 110 29.32 -5.62 8.31
N ILE A 111 29.48 -5.87 9.60
CA ILE A 111 28.41 -6.46 10.43
C ILE A 111 27.24 -5.49 10.51
N GLU A 112 27.50 -4.22 10.77
CA GLU A 112 26.47 -3.16 10.81
C GLU A 112 25.74 -3.03 9.48
N ALA A 113 26.46 -3.00 8.36
CA ALA A 113 25.87 -2.96 7.03
C ALA A 113 25.01 -4.20 6.72
N SER A 114 25.47 -5.39 7.14
CA SER A 114 24.71 -6.65 6.97
C SER A 114 23.46 -6.68 7.83
N SER A 115 23.53 -6.19 9.07
CA SER A 115 22.37 -6.06 9.96
C SER A 115 21.31 -5.10 9.40
N LYS A 116 21.75 -3.93 8.89
CA LYS A 116 20.87 -2.98 8.22
C LYS A 116 20.25 -3.56 6.94
N ARG A 117 21.03 -4.35 6.18
CA ARG A 117 20.52 -5.03 4.98
C ARG A 117 19.46 -6.09 5.33
N LEU A 118 19.67 -6.85 6.40
CA LEU A 118 18.72 -7.87 6.86
C LEU A 118 17.41 -7.22 7.30
N ASP A 119 17.46 -6.14 8.09
CA ASP A 119 16.27 -5.38 8.50
C ASP A 119 15.47 -4.90 7.28
N ARG A 120 16.16 -4.38 6.27
CA ARG A 120 15.55 -3.93 5.00
C ARG A 120 14.83 -5.05 4.25
N LEU A 121 15.54 -6.14 3.96
CA LEU A 121 14.98 -7.29 3.23
C LEU A 121 13.73 -7.83 3.92
N TYR A 122 13.76 -7.82 5.24
CA TYR A 122 12.65 -8.31 6.03
C TYR A 122 11.42 -7.39 5.95
N ARG A 123 11.61 -6.07 6.08
CA ARG A 123 10.52 -5.09 5.90
C ARG A 123 9.90 -5.15 4.51
N GLU A 124 10.71 -5.40 3.48
CA GLU A 124 10.23 -5.63 2.11
C GLU A 124 9.37 -6.87 1.99
N LEU A 125 9.81 -7.98 2.58
CA LEU A 125 9.07 -9.22 2.58
C LEU A 125 7.69 -9.03 3.21
N VAL A 126 7.64 -8.41 4.40
CA VAL A 126 6.39 -8.13 5.10
C VAL A 126 5.48 -7.20 4.28
N TYR A 127 6.05 -6.17 3.66
CA TYR A 127 5.28 -5.27 2.80
C TYR A 127 4.72 -6.00 1.57
N SER A 128 5.52 -6.84 0.92
CA SER A 128 5.10 -7.62 -0.25
C SER A 128 3.98 -8.61 0.11
N ILE A 129 4.11 -9.29 1.25
CA ILE A 129 3.09 -10.19 1.78
C ILE A 129 1.78 -9.42 2.03
N LYS A 130 1.84 -8.29 2.76
CA LYS A 130 0.66 -7.47 3.04
C LYS A 130 -0.03 -6.98 1.78
N LYS A 131 0.73 -6.54 0.78
CA LYS A 131 0.18 -6.04 -0.49
C LYS A 131 -0.56 -7.13 -1.28
N GLU A 132 -0.12 -8.38 -1.19
CA GLU A 132 -0.69 -9.50 -1.95
C GLU A 132 -1.98 -10.06 -1.33
N PHE A 133 -2.12 -9.96 -0.01
CA PHE A 133 -3.18 -10.62 0.74
C PHE A 133 -4.22 -9.69 1.38
N GLN A 134 -4.00 -8.39 1.44
CA GLN A 134 -5.01 -7.46 1.93
C GLN A 134 -5.79 -6.86 0.77
N PRO A 135 -7.10 -7.14 0.64
CA PRO A 135 -7.95 -6.34 -0.23
C PRO A 135 -7.90 -4.89 0.26
N ILE A 136 -7.44 -4.01 -0.59
CA ILE A 136 -7.41 -2.57 -0.31
C ILE A 136 -8.86 -2.10 -0.30
N GLU A 137 -9.42 -1.85 0.88
CA GLU A 137 -10.73 -1.21 1.00
C GLU A 137 -10.59 0.26 0.63
N LYS A 138 -11.20 0.62 -0.51
CA LYS A 138 -11.25 2.01 -0.94
C LYS A 138 -12.44 2.69 -0.30
N GLU A 139 -12.20 3.84 0.31
CA GLU A 139 -13.23 4.69 0.89
C GLU A 139 -13.21 6.10 0.28
N SER A 140 -14.35 6.78 0.31
CA SER A 140 -14.44 8.17 -0.16
C SER A 140 -14.19 9.11 1.01
N PHE A 141 -13.21 10.00 0.87
CA PHE A 141 -12.82 10.95 1.91
C PHE A 141 -12.48 12.33 1.34
N ASP A 142 -12.50 13.33 2.21
CA ASP A 142 -12.09 14.70 1.87
C ASP A 142 -10.57 14.83 1.99
N LEU A 143 -9.93 15.15 0.87
CA LEU A 143 -8.48 15.36 0.79
C LEU A 143 -8.00 16.48 1.72
N GLN A 144 -8.73 17.60 1.78
CA GLN A 144 -8.36 18.74 2.62
C GLN A 144 -8.21 18.30 4.09
N LYS A 145 -9.21 17.59 4.63
CA LYS A 145 -9.19 17.12 6.02
C LYS A 145 -8.01 16.19 6.30
N VAL A 146 -7.75 15.25 5.38
CA VAL A 146 -6.61 14.34 5.54
C VAL A 146 -5.29 15.10 5.55
N LEU A 147 -5.14 16.10 4.68
CA LEU A 147 -3.91 16.92 4.66
C LEU A 147 -3.77 17.80 5.89
N GLU A 148 -4.86 18.39 6.39
CA GLU A 148 -4.89 19.13 7.65
C GLU A 148 -4.43 18.26 8.83
N ASP A 149 -5.02 17.06 8.98
CA ASP A 149 -4.66 16.10 10.03
C ASP A 149 -3.17 15.69 9.95
N ARG A 150 -2.64 15.47 8.74
CA ARG A 150 -1.22 15.12 8.58
C ARG A 150 -0.30 16.29 8.87
N VAL A 151 -0.63 17.48 8.38
CA VAL A 151 0.14 18.71 8.65
C VAL A 151 0.23 18.97 10.14
N GLU A 152 -0.87 18.87 10.90
CA GLU A 152 -0.88 19.03 12.37
C GLU A 152 0.12 18.09 13.05
N VAL A 153 0.19 16.82 12.63
CA VAL A 153 1.16 15.85 13.17
C VAL A 153 2.61 16.29 12.88
N PHE A 154 2.87 16.86 11.70
CA PHE A 154 4.22 17.27 11.32
C PHE A 154 4.62 18.63 11.90
N GLU A 155 3.69 19.53 12.16
CA GLU A 155 3.93 20.79 12.87
C GLU A 155 4.42 20.56 14.31
N ALA A 156 4.00 19.46 14.94
CA ALA A 156 4.46 19.08 16.29
C ALA A 156 5.99 18.83 16.37
N PHE A 157 6.68 18.63 15.24
CA PHE A 157 8.16 18.51 15.22
C PHE A 157 8.88 19.85 15.34
N ASP A 158 8.18 20.98 15.25
CA ASP A 158 8.72 22.36 15.40
C ASP A 158 9.97 22.59 14.52
N ARG A 159 9.91 22.16 13.26
CA ARG A 159 11.05 22.26 12.34
C ARG A 159 10.78 23.10 11.11
N ASN A 160 9.68 22.88 10.44
CA ASN A 160 9.31 23.57 9.20
C ASN A 160 7.88 24.08 9.31
N ASN A 161 7.59 25.24 8.70
CA ASN A 161 6.23 25.73 8.57
C ASN A 161 5.55 25.05 7.39
N PHE A 162 4.28 24.68 7.54
CA PHE A 162 3.47 24.12 6.47
C PHE A 162 2.48 25.16 5.96
N VAL A 163 2.38 25.28 4.64
CA VAL A 163 1.40 26.14 3.98
C VAL A 163 0.45 25.26 3.20
N LEU A 164 -0.80 25.22 3.61
CA LEU A 164 -1.83 24.39 2.99
C LEU A 164 -2.78 25.27 2.17
N GLU A 165 -2.71 25.15 0.86
CA GLU A 165 -3.57 25.84 -0.13
C GLU A 165 -4.39 24.78 -0.89
N VAL A 166 -5.28 24.11 -0.17
CA VAL A 166 -6.11 23.01 -0.69
C VAL A 166 -7.55 23.27 -0.29
N GLU A 167 -8.43 23.37 -1.29
CA GLU A 167 -9.88 23.40 -1.07
C GLU A 167 -10.43 21.98 -0.90
N SER A 168 -11.65 21.87 -0.35
CA SER A 168 -12.35 20.59 -0.21
C SER A 168 -12.39 19.84 -1.54
N TYR A 169 -11.82 18.65 -1.56
CA TYR A 169 -11.71 17.82 -2.75
C TYR A 169 -11.89 16.35 -2.37
N ARG A 170 -12.90 15.71 -2.94
CA ARG A 170 -13.26 14.35 -2.60
C ARG A 170 -12.55 13.33 -3.48
N ILE A 171 -11.92 12.34 -2.85
CA ILE A 171 -11.24 11.24 -3.55
C ILE A 171 -11.69 9.89 -2.98
N THR A 172 -11.60 8.83 -3.81
CA THR A 172 -11.86 7.44 -3.41
C THR A 172 -10.61 6.60 -3.59
N ALA A 173 -10.00 6.18 -2.49
CA ALA A 173 -8.75 5.43 -2.47
C ALA A 173 -8.59 4.66 -1.14
N ASP A 174 -7.52 3.88 -1.01
CA ASP A 174 -7.03 3.40 0.29
C ASP A 174 -6.56 4.60 1.14
N LYS A 175 -7.40 5.02 2.09
CA LYS A 175 -7.12 6.18 2.94
C LYS A 175 -5.87 5.99 3.78
N ILE A 176 -5.69 4.82 4.40
CA ILE A 176 -4.52 4.52 5.25
C ILE A 176 -3.23 4.55 4.42
N GLY A 177 -3.27 3.96 3.22
CA GLY A 177 -2.14 4.01 2.28
C GLY A 177 -1.87 5.44 1.81
N PHE A 178 -2.92 6.23 1.56
CA PHE A 178 -2.80 7.64 1.17
C PHE A 178 -2.14 8.47 2.28
N GLU A 179 -2.59 8.35 3.52
CA GLU A 179 -1.99 9.03 4.67
C GLU A 179 -0.50 8.70 4.80
N LYS A 180 -0.13 7.41 4.70
CA LYS A 180 1.27 6.98 4.73
C LYS A 180 2.11 7.52 3.57
N MET A 181 1.51 7.62 2.40
CA MET A 181 2.15 8.23 1.23
C MET A 181 2.46 9.71 1.49
N ILE A 182 1.49 10.47 2.01
CA ILE A 182 1.67 11.87 2.38
C ILE A 182 2.73 12.00 3.48
N ASP A 183 2.68 11.17 4.54
CA ASP A 183 3.68 11.17 5.61
C ASP A 183 5.11 10.99 5.07
N ASN A 184 5.31 10.09 4.12
CA ASN A 184 6.61 9.90 3.48
C ASN A 184 7.08 11.13 2.69
N LEU A 185 6.16 11.82 2.01
CA LEU A 185 6.47 13.03 1.25
C LEU A 185 6.79 14.21 2.17
N LEU A 186 5.99 14.42 3.23
CA LEU A 186 6.23 15.47 4.22
C LEU A 186 7.53 15.24 4.98
N MET A 187 7.80 13.99 5.41
CA MET A 187 9.05 13.64 6.07
C MET A 187 10.26 13.91 5.16
N ASN A 188 10.17 13.59 3.87
CA ASN A 188 11.23 13.89 2.91
C ASN A 188 11.41 15.42 2.76
N ALA A 189 10.33 16.17 2.59
CA ALA A 189 10.38 17.63 2.51
C ALA A 189 11.07 18.23 3.74
N MET A 190 10.70 17.81 4.95
CA MET A 190 11.35 18.26 6.18
C MET A 190 12.82 17.87 6.27
N LYS A 191 13.13 16.61 5.93
CA LYS A 191 14.50 16.06 6.05
C LYS A 191 15.50 16.78 5.16
N TYR A 192 15.08 17.14 3.95
CA TYR A 192 15.98 17.71 2.94
C TYR A 192 15.90 19.24 2.85
N SER A 193 14.94 19.87 3.51
CA SER A 193 14.88 21.33 3.67
C SER A 193 15.69 21.83 4.84
N SER A 194 16.03 23.11 4.81
CA SER A 194 16.57 23.82 5.98
C SER A 194 15.45 24.05 7.01
N LYS A 195 15.83 24.18 8.30
CA LYS A 195 14.89 24.57 9.35
C LYS A 195 14.23 25.91 8.98
N ASP A 196 12.98 26.07 9.37
CA ASP A 196 12.15 27.28 9.16
C ASP A 196 11.81 27.60 7.69
N THR A 197 12.21 26.76 6.71
CA THR A 197 11.74 26.93 5.32
C THR A 197 10.34 26.32 5.16
N PRO A 198 9.42 27.00 4.42
CA PRO A 198 8.08 26.47 4.25
C PRO A 198 8.03 25.24 3.35
N VAL A 199 7.17 24.30 3.73
CA VAL A 199 6.71 23.19 2.87
C VAL A 199 5.29 23.53 2.43
N THR A 200 5.07 23.66 1.12
CA THR A 200 3.79 24.09 0.56
C THR A 200 3.05 22.93 -0.05
N LEU A 201 1.79 22.73 0.34
CA LEU A 201 0.85 21.80 -0.26
C LEU A 201 -0.20 22.61 -1.02
N TYR A 202 -0.31 22.39 -2.32
CA TYR A 202 -1.20 23.14 -3.19
C TYR A 202 -1.97 22.22 -4.14
N LEU A 203 -3.29 22.39 -4.25
CA LEU A 203 -4.14 21.64 -5.15
C LEU A 203 -4.65 22.53 -6.29
N ALA A 204 -4.35 22.14 -7.54
CA ALA A 204 -4.91 22.77 -8.71
C ALA A 204 -5.25 21.74 -9.78
N ARG A 205 -6.42 21.87 -10.40
CA ARG A 205 -6.86 21.03 -11.54
C ARG A 205 -6.62 19.53 -11.32
N ASN A 206 -7.01 19.00 -10.16
CA ASN A 206 -6.83 17.59 -9.77
C ASN A 206 -5.37 17.15 -9.54
N THR A 207 -4.44 18.08 -9.41
CA THR A 207 -3.04 17.79 -9.13
C THR A 207 -2.66 18.38 -7.78
N LEU A 208 -2.33 17.50 -6.82
CA LEU A 208 -1.73 17.89 -5.55
C LEU A 208 -0.23 18.06 -5.76
N SER A 209 0.30 19.22 -5.41
CA SER A 209 1.74 19.47 -5.37
C SER A 209 2.22 19.64 -3.94
N ILE A 210 3.36 19.03 -3.61
CA ILE A 210 4.07 19.18 -2.34
C ILE A 210 5.46 19.70 -2.67
N ALA A 211 5.73 20.92 -2.27
CA ALA A 211 6.95 21.65 -2.62
C ALA A 211 7.78 21.98 -1.37
N ASP A 212 9.06 21.69 -1.43
CA ASP A 212 10.06 22.09 -0.45
C ASP A 212 11.11 23.04 -1.07
N ARG A 213 11.82 23.77 -0.22
CA ARG A 213 12.95 24.63 -0.57
C ARG A 213 14.26 24.08 -0.03
N GLY A 214 14.48 22.78 -0.24
CA GLY A 214 15.64 22.06 0.27
C GLY A 214 16.84 22.07 -0.68
N VAL A 215 17.72 21.12 -0.44
CA VAL A 215 18.96 20.97 -1.23
C VAL A 215 18.73 20.57 -2.68
N GLY A 216 17.52 20.09 -3.00
CA GLY A 216 17.18 19.60 -4.33
C GLY A 216 18.07 18.45 -4.80
N MET A 217 17.87 18.04 -6.05
CA MET A 217 18.54 16.90 -6.67
C MET A 217 19.05 17.27 -8.06
N SER A 218 20.16 16.62 -8.46
CA SER A 218 20.66 16.65 -9.84
C SER A 218 19.86 15.71 -10.74
N GLU A 219 19.99 15.84 -12.06
CA GLU A 219 19.31 14.96 -13.03
C GLU A 219 19.70 13.48 -12.84
N THR A 220 20.96 13.21 -12.51
CA THR A 220 21.45 11.85 -12.26
C THR A 220 20.86 11.23 -10.99
N GLU A 221 20.64 12.04 -9.96
CA GLU A 221 19.96 11.64 -8.73
C GLU A 221 18.47 11.39 -8.99
N LEU A 222 17.80 12.27 -9.76
CA LEU A 222 16.39 12.12 -10.14
C LEU A 222 16.08 10.79 -10.86
N LEU A 223 17.01 10.28 -11.66
CA LEU A 223 16.84 8.99 -12.34
C LEU A 223 16.81 7.80 -11.38
N LYS A 224 17.42 7.94 -10.21
CA LYS A 224 17.59 6.86 -9.23
C LYS A 224 16.66 6.94 -8.03
N ILE A 225 15.92 8.03 -7.86
CA ILE A 225 15.11 8.27 -6.64
C ILE A 225 14.03 7.22 -6.37
N TYR A 226 13.60 6.50 -7.41
CA TYR A 226 12.62 5.41 -7.28
C TYR A 226 13.28 4.04 -7.05
N GLU A 227 14.62 3.97 -7.20
CA GLU A 227 15.35 2.77 -6.83
C GLU A 227 15.26 2.59 -5.32
N ARG A 228 14.89 1.40 -4.89
CA ARG A 228 14.82 1.06 -3.47
C ARG A 228 16.21 1.20 -2.87
N TYR A 229 16.29 1.83 -1.69
CA TYR A 229 17.53 2.07 -0.93
C TYR A 229 18.47 3.11 -1.51
N TYR A 230 18.08 3.81 -2.56
CA TYR A 230 18.85 4.92 -3.05
C TYR A 230 18.75 6.10 -2.07
N GLN A 231 19.89 6.64 -1.71
CA GLN A 231 20.05 7.88 -0.93
C GLN A 231 21.10 8.73 -1.61
N ALA A 232 20.76 9.96 -1.96
CA ALA A 232 21.71 10.92 -2.50
C ALA A 232 22.77 11.33 -1.45
N ASP A 233 22.41 11.28 -0.17
CA ASP A 233 23.27 11.57 0.97
C ASP A 233 23.11 10.47 2.04
N SER A 234 24.09 9.59 2.14
CA SER A 234 24.11 8.49 3.10
C SER A 234 24.39 8.93 4.55
N THR A 235 24.73 10.20 4.77
CA THR A 235 24.97 10.75 6.13
C THR A 235 23.69 11.14 6.84
N LYS A 236 22.59 11.37 6.09
CA LYS A 236 21.29 11.71 6.65
C LYS A 236 20.53 10.44 7.03
N GLU A 237 19.99 10.41 8.25
CA GLU A 237 19.16 9.30 8.72
C GLU A 237 17.99 9.02 7.78
N GLY A 238 17.80 7.75 7.42
CA GLY A 238 16.69 7.28 6.60
C GLY A 238 17.05 5.99 5.87
N GLU A 239 16.05 5.30 5.39
CA GLU A 239 16.23 3.97 4.82
C GLU A 239 16.27 3.96 3.27
N GLY A 240 16.00 5.09 2.61
CA GLY A 240 15.92 5.17 1.13
C GLY A 240 14.72 4.39 0.54
N ILE A 241 13.71 4.09 1.36
CA ILE A 241 12.53 3.30 0.95
C ILE A 241 11.31 4.18 0.72
N GLY A 242 11.24 5.35 1.37
CA GLY A 242 10.03 6.18 1.40
C GLY A 242 9.48 6.51 0.02
N LEU A 243 10.33 6.92 -0.92
CA LEU A 243 9.90 7.29 -2.27
C LEU A 243 9.49 6.08 -3.13
N ALA A 244 10.12 4.93 -2.92
CA ALA A 244 9.72 3.67 -3.55
C ALA A 244 8.33 3.21 -3.05
N LEU A 245 8.02 3.42 -1.77
CA LEU A 245 6.67 3.16 -1.21
C LEU A 245 5.64 4.11 -1.80
N VAL A 246 5.97 5.42 -1.90
CA VAL A 246 5.13 6.42 -2.57
C VAL A 246 4.82 5.99 -4.00
N LYS A 247 5.84 5.63 -4.78
CA LYS A 247 5.66 5.16 -6.16
C LYS A 247 4.78 3.92 -6.23
N SER A 248 5.04 2.92 -5.38
CA SER A 248 4.25 1.69 -5.33
C SER A 248 2.78 1.94 -4.99
N TYR A 249 2.49 2.87 -4.07
CA TYR A 249 1.12 3.27 -3.75
C TYR A 249 0.47 3.99 -4.94
N CYS A 250 1.16 4.96 -5.54
CA CYS A 250 0.67 5.66 -6.72
C CYS A 250 0.33 4.71 -7.86
N ASP A 251 1.18 3.73 -8.15
CA ASP A 251 0.95 2.73 -9.19
C ASP A 251 -0.28 1.85 -8.89
N SER A 252 -0.49 1.47 -7.63
CA SER A 252 -1.66 0.66 -7.23
C SER A 252 -2.98 1.42 -7.31
N GLU A 253 -2.98 2.73 -7.02
CA GLU A 253 -4.16 3.58 -7.06
C GLU A 253 -4.37 4.25 -8.44
N GLY A 254 -3.42 4.12 -9.36
CA GLY A 254 -3.46 4.77 -10.67
C GLY A 254 -3.19 6.28 -10.60
N ILE A 255 -2.44 6.72 -9.59
CA ILE A 255 -2.00 8.11 -9.43
C ILE A 255 -0.73 8.32 -10.25
N ASP A 256 -0.75 9.27 -11.19
CA ASP A 256 0.46 9.64 -11.91
C ASP A 256 1.31 10.56 -11.03
N ILE A 257 2.53 10.13 -10.70
CA ILE A 257 3.48 10.90 -9.90
C ILE A 257 4.59 11.49 -10.79
N GLN A 258 4.85 12.77 -10.63
CA GLN A 258 5.97 13.46 -11.27
C GLN A 258 6.77 14.22 -10.21
N ILE A 259 8.09 14.15 -10.29
CA ILE A 259 8.99 14.90 -9.40
C ILE A 259 9.83 15.86 -10.23
N LYS A 260 9.85 17.12 -9.80
CA LYS A 260 10.75 18.15 -10.33
C LYS A 260 11.66 18.61 -9.21
N SER A 261 12.95 18.60 -9.46
CA SER A 261 13.96 19.04 -8.49
C SER A 261 15.11 19.68 -9.20
N GLN A 262 15.71 20.67 -8.55
CA GLN A 262 16.92 21.32 -9.01
C GLN A 262 17.82 21.57 -7.79
N LYS A 263 19.11 21.32 -7.94
CA LYS A 263 20.08 21.46 -6.87
C LYS A 263 20.06 22.87 -6.28
N ASN A 264 19.96 22.97 -4.97
CA ASN A 264 19.83 24.21 -4.18
C ASN A 264 18.54 25.03 -4.44
N MET A 265 17.56 24.47 -5.13
CA MET A 265 16.27 25.13 -5.39
C MET A 265 15.10 24.42 -4.69
N GLY A 266 15.30 23.16 -4.29
CA GLY A 266 14.28 22.34 -3.66
C GLY A 266 13.69 21.28 -4.57
N THR A 267 12.61 20.66 -4.09
CA THR A 267 11.90 19.59 -4.80
C THR A 267 10.40 19.85 -4.77
N THR A 268 9.73 19.55 -5.88
CA THR A 268 8.28 19.55 -5.95
C THR A 268 7.79 18.20 -6.47
N VAL A 269 6.92 17.55 -5.70
CA VAL A 269 6.24 16.31 -6.08
C VAL A 269 4.84 16.65 -6.54
N PHE A 270 4.45 16.17 -7.71
CA PHE A 270 3.12 16.33 -8.29
C PHE A 270 2.40 14.99 -8.31
N LEU A 271 1.19 14.95 -7.78
CA LEU A 271 0.31 13.78 -7.74
C LEU A 271 -0.96 14.08 -8.51
N ASN A 272 -1.18 13.44 -9.65
CA ASN A 272 -2.40 13.61 -10.43
C ASN A 272 -3.52 12.70 -9.88
N LEU A 273 -4.48 13.29 -9.21
CA LEU A 273 -5.57 12.60 -8.50
C LEU A 273 -6.81 12.39 -9.39
N ARG A 274 -6.76 12.73 -10.68
CA ARG A 274 -7.93 12.69 -11.58
C ARG A 274 -8.62 11.32 -11.60
N ARG A 275 -7.87 10.22 -11.55
CA ARG A 275 -8.42 8.86 -11.64
C ARG A 275 -9.12 8.39 -10.35
N ILE A 276 -8.81 9.00 -9.23
CA ILE A 276 -9.39 8.68 -7.90
C ILE A 276 -10.34 9.77 -7.41
N SER A 277 -10.55 10.83 -8.18
CA SER A 277 -11.49 11.90 -7.89
C SER A 277 -12.93 11.36 -7.88
N SER A 278 -13.65 11.69 -6.82
CA SER A 278 -15.09 11.38 -6.67
C SER A 278 -15.87 12.66 -6.94
N HIS A 279 -16.73 12.63 -7.94
CA HIS A 279 -17.64 13.74 -8.25
C HIS A 279 -18.79 13.82 -7.23
#